data_78c4e1c9fe5c3b85d1df9ffe69155719
#
_entry.id   78c4e1c9fe5c3b85d1df9ffe69155719
#
_cell.length_a   1.000
_cell.length_b   1.000
_cell.length_c   1.000
_cell.angle_alpha   90.00
_cell.angle_beta   90.00
_cell.angle_gamma   90.00
#
_symmetry.space_group_name_H-M   'P 1'
#
loop_
_entity.id
_entity.type
_entity.pdbx_description
1 polymer ?
#
loop_
_entity_poly.entity_id
_entity_poly.type
_entity_poly.pdbx_seq_one_letter_code
_entity_poly.pdbx_strand_id
1 'polypeptide(L)'
;MLSIFVETSCNRYNRDECITCHVYEPLMEHPVSDWHLTVDQARSMAEKIKKIEVLNTLAQQEINLTGGEASQNPDIVEICKIFQTVTPHVCLHTNLDILSEKSKRWSRLVKIMKLNARVDITLYPTVWESSQKLFLEKMLEIQNKLIVNVVYESLTDLKNQIGLLHDFFQDKGIKHVSELLQNYS
;
A
#
# COMPACT_ATOMS: atom_id res chain seq x y z
N MET A 1 -8.78 13.46 -0.86
CA MET A 1 -7.93 12.36 -0.39
C MET A 1 -7.00 12.87 0.70
N LEU A 2 -6.86 12.16 1.79
CA LEU A 2 -5.98 12.49 2.91
C LEU A 2 -4.96 11.36 3.10
N SER A 3 -3.66 11.68 3.07
CA SER A 3 -2.59 10.70 3.31
C SER A 3 -2.04 10.83 4.71
N ILE A 4 -1.92 9.71 5.41
CA ILE A 4 -1.45 9.61 6.78
C ILE A 4 -0.24 8.70 6.83
N PHE A 5 0.89 9.22 7.29
CA PHE A 5 2.08 8.43 7.54
C PHE A 5 1.90 7.62 8.81
N VAL A 6 2.05 6.30 8.69
CA VAL A 6 1.86 5.36 9.81
C VAL A 6 3.12 4.65 10.22
N GLU A 7 4.18 4.71 9.41
CA GLU A 7 5.44 4.01 9.62
C GLU A 7 6.56 4.71 8.87
N THR A 8 7.74 4.80 9.46
CA THR A 8 8.94 5.34 8.80
C THR A 8 9.93 4.26 8.37
N SER A 9 9.88 3.07 8.95
CA SER A 9 10.73 1.97 8.53
C SER A 9 10.25 1.33 7.21
N CYS A 10 11.19 0.81 6.42
CA CYS A 10 10.88 0.09 5.18
C CYS A 10 11.88 -1.04 4.95
N ASN A 11 11.35 -2.20 4.61
CA ASN A 11 12.17 -3.37 4.31
C ASN A 11 12.92 -3.29 2.96
N ARG A 12 12.60 -2.29 2.15
CA ARG A 12 13.29 -1.99 0.87
C ARG A 12 14.28 -0.82 0.98
N TYR A 13 14.45 -0.25 2.15
CA TYR A 13 15.40 0.85 2.36
C TYR A 13 16.81 0.50 1.83
N ASN A 14 17.45 1.44 1.15
CA ASN A 14 18.75 1.30 0.50
C ASN A 14 18.83 0.35 -0.71
N ARG A 15 17.72 -0.02 -1.32
CA ARG A 15 17.76 -0.65 -2.64
C ARG A 15 17.84 0.43 -3.73
N ASP A 16 18.47 0.13 -4.85
CA ASP A 16 18.66 1.10 -5.95
C ASP A 16 17.31 1.68 -6.44
N GLU A 17 16.23 0.90 -6.37
CA GLU A 17 14.89 1.32 -6.76
C GLU A 17 14.27 2.37 -5.80
N CYS A 18 14.88 2.62 -4.64
CA CYS A 18 14.39 3.59 -3.66
C CYS A 18 14.87 5.03 -3.91
N ILE A 19 15.76 5.25 -4.89
CA ILE A 19 16.33 6.57 -5.20
C ILE A 19 15.27 7.63 -5.49
N THR A 20 14.15 7.23 -6.04
CA THR A 20 13.00 8.12 -6.34
C THR A 20 11.93 8.15 -5.25
N CYS A 21 12.17 7.50 -4.11
CA CYS A 21 11.19 7.43 -3.04
C CYS A 21 11.12 8.74 -2.27
N HIS A 22 10.16 9.59 -2.60
CA HIS A 22 9.91 10.89 -1.94
C HIS A 22 9.62 10.81 -0.44
N VAL A 23 9.36 9.62 0.10
CA VAL A 23 9.21 9.40 1.54
C VAL A 23 10.58 9.42 2.24
N TYR A 24 11.63 8.96 1.55
CA TYR A 24 12.96 8.81 2.11
C TYR A 24 13.91 9.95 1.78
N GLU A 25 13.68 10.69 0.71
CA GLU A 25 14.54 11.82 0.36
C GLU A 25 14.72 12.81 1.53
N PRO A 26 13.65 13.24 2.23
CA PRO A 26 13.81 14.05 3.44
C PRO A 26 14.42 13.30 4.64
N LEU A 27 14.23 11.97 4.72
CA LEU A 27 14.74 11.16 5.82
C LEU A 27 16.21 10.77 5.66
N MET A 28 16.74 10.81 4.45
CA MET A 28 18.19 10.61 4.20
C MET A 28 19.04 11.73 4.82
N GLU A 29 18.52 12.96 4.77
CA GLU A 29 19.19 14.12 5.40
C GLU A 29 18.98 14.14 6.92
N HIS A 30 17.88 13.62 7.40
CA HIS A 30 17.51 13.57 8.81
C HIS A 30 16.91 12.19 9.16
N PRO A 31 17.76 11.16 9.40
CA PRO A 31 17.29 9.83 9.74
C PRO A 31 16.45 9.90 11.02
N VAL A 32 15.15 9.86 10.86
CA VAL A 32 14.23 9.70 11.99
C VAL A 32 14.38 8.26 12.46
N SER A 33 14.65 8.08 13.76
CA SER A 33 14.59 6.76 14.38
C SER A 33 13.27 6.09 14.06
N ASP A 34 13.25 4.76 14.00
CA ASP A 34 12.06 3.93 13.74
C ASP A 34 10.83 4.47 14.47
N TRP A 35 10.05 5.30 13.77
CA TRP A 35 8.83 5.88 14.29
C TRP A 35 7.63 5.18 13.65
N HIS A 36 6.64 4.92 14.45
CA HIS A 36 5.35 4.43 13.99
C HIS A 36 4.20 5.15 14.71
N LEU A 37 3.10 5.33 13.99
CA LEU A 37 1.87 5.87 14.55
C LEU A 37 1.30 4.88 15.56
N THR A 38 1.05 5.34 16.79
CA THR A 38 0.42 4.52 17.82
C THR A 38 -1.11 4.59 17.73
N VAL A 39 -1.79 3.63 18.35
CA VAL A 39 -3.26 3.59 18.44
C VAL A 39 -3.83 4.87 19.06
N ASP A 40 -3.23 5.39 20.11
CA ASP A 40 -3.71 6.61 20.78
C ASP A 40 -3.53 7.87 19.91
N GLN A 41 -2.41 7.96 19.20
CA GLN A 41 -2.20 9.03 18.22
C GLN A 41 -3.22 8.95 17.08
N ALA A 42 -3.49 7.75 16.58
CA ALA A 42 -4.49 7.54 15.54
C ALA A 42 -5.91 7.94 15.99
N ARG A 43 -6.29 7.62 17.23
CA ARG A 43 -7.57 8.06 17.82
C ARG A 43 -7.66 9.57 17.90
N SER A 44 -6.62 10.21 18.47
CA SER A 44 -6.55 11.67 18.56
C SER A 44 -6.66 12.33 17.19
N MET A 45 -5.98 11.76 16.19
CA MET A 45 -5.99 12.25 14.81
C MET A 45 -7.37 12.09 14.18
N ALA A 46 -8.02 10.92 14.32
CA ALA A 46 -9.36 10.67 13.82
C ALA A 46 -10.39 11.67 14.38
N GLU A 47 -10.33 11.97 15.68
CA GLU A 47 -11.20 12.97 16.30
C GLU A 47 -10.96 14.39 15.79
N LYS A 48 -9.71 14.75 15.48
CA LYS A 48 -9.39 16.05 14.87
C LYS A 48 -9.90 16.13 13.44
N ILE A 49 -9.74 15.07 12.67
CA ILE A 49 -10.24 15.01 11.28
C ILE A 49 -11.74 15.22 11.25
N LYS A 50 -12.52 14.56 12.13
CA LYS A 50 -13.97 14.73 12.22
C LYS A 50 -14.40 16.17 12.54
N LYS A 51 -13.60 16.90 13.32
CA LYS A 51 -13.93 18.26 13.80
C LYS A 51 -13.52 19.37 12.83
N ILE A 52 -12.54 19.14 11.98
CA ILE A 52 -12.01 20.14 11.06
C ILE A 52 -12.63 19.89 9.69
N GLU A 53 -13.50 20.80 9.25
CA GLU A 53 -14.31 20.65 8.04
C GLU A 53 -13.50 20.27 6.79
N VAL A 54 -12.39 20.96 6.52
CA VAL A 54 -11.54 20.68 5.36
C VAL A 54 -10.92 19.29 5.44
N LEU A 55 -10.46 18.87 6.60
CA LEU A 55 -9.89 17.53 6.78
C LEU A 55 -10.96 16.45 6.66
N ASN A 56 -12.14 16.69 7.22
CA ASN A 56 -13.25 15.76 7.11
C ASN A 56 -13.68 15.60 5.64
N THR A 57 -13.81 16.69 4.89
CA THR A 57 -14.15 16.66 3.47
C THR A 57 -13.13 15.84 2.66
N LEU A 58 -11.84 16.03 2.90
CA LEU A 58 -10.79 15.25 2.24
C LEU A 58 -10.84 13.76 2.64
N ALA A 59 -11.07 13.48 3.93
CA ALA A 59 -11.15 12.14 4.46
C ALA A 59 -12.35 11.36 3.91
N GLN A 60 -13.49 12.03 3.67
CA GLN A 60 -14.67 11.38 3.07
C GLN A 60 -14.41 10.88 1.65
N GLN A 61 -13.47 11.45 0.94
CA GLN A 61 -13.03 10.90 -0.35
C GLN A 61 -12.24 9.62 -0.14
N GLU A 62 -11.16 9.68 0.62
CA GLU A 62 -10.32 8.55 0.96
C GLU A 62 -9.28 8.92 2.02
N ILE A 63 -8.96 7.97 2.90
CA ILE A 63 -7.79 8.02 3.80
C ILE A 63 -6.78 6.97 3.35
N ASN A 64 -5.60 7.42 2.93
CA ASN A 64 -4.47 6.56 2.58
C ASN A 64 -3.53 6.39 3.77
N LEU A 65 -3.32 5.16 4.20
CA LEU A 65 -2.33 4.77 5.19
C LEU A 65 -1.04 4.42 4.46
N THR A 66 -0.02 5.24 4.62
CA THR A 66 1.23 5.17 3.86
C THR A 66 2.44 5.36 4.79
N GLY A 67 3.62 5.48 4.22
CA GLY A 67 4.88 5.69 4.93
C GLY A 67 6.01 4.97 4.25
N GLY A 68 6.99 4.50 5.00
CA GLY A 68 8.02 3.60 4.49
C GLY A 68 7.39 2.31 3.98
N GLU A 69 7.04 1.43 4.90
CA GLU A 69 6.20 0.25 4.61
C GLU A 69 5.12 0.12 5.69
N ALA A 70 3.93 0.60 5.38
CA ALA A 70 2.84 0.72 6.35
C ALA A 70 2.45 -0.60 7.03
N SER A 71 2.60 -1.74 6.35
CA SER A 71 2.32 -3.06 6.92
C SER A 71 3.32 -3.50 8.02
N GLN A 72 4.42 -2.79 8.19
CA GLN A 72 5.38 -3.04 9.28
C GLN A 72 4.84 -2.53 10.62
N ASN A 73 4.05 -1.47 10.63
CA ASN A 73 3.46 -0.95 11.86
C ASN A 73 2.71 -2.07 12.61
N PRO A 74 3.07 -2.37 13.87
CA PRO A 74 2.46 -3.46 14.63
C PRO A 74 0.97 -3.25 14.87
N ASP A 75 0.52 -2.01 14.92
CA ASP A 75 -0.84 -1.60 15.27
C ASP A 75 -1.70 -1.28 14.03
N ILE A 76 -1.19 -1.51 12.82
CA ILE A 76 -1.81 -1.07 11.55
C ILE A 76 -3.27 -1.55 11.39
N VAL A 77 -3.61 -2.73 11.89
CA VAL A 77 -4.98 -3.27 11.82
C VAL A 77 -5.94 -2.42 12.68
N GLU A 78 -5.53 -2.07 13.89
CA GLU A 78 -6.34 -1.24 14.77
C GLU A 78 -6.41 0.21 14.29
N ILE A 79 -5.31 0.74 13.78
CA ILE A 79 -5.25 2.05 13.12
C ILE A 79 -6.23 2.12 11.94
N CYS A 80 -6.26 1.08 11.10
CA CYS A 80 -7.20 0.98 9.99
C CYS A 80 -8.66 1.05 10.49
N LYS A 81 -9.03 0.29 11.51
CA LYS A 81 -10.38 0.34 12.13
C LYS A 81 -10.72 1.72 12.66
N ILE A 82 -9.77 2.38 13.31
CA ILE A 82 -9.96 3.74 13.84
C ILE A 82 -10.32 4.69 12.70
N PHE A 83 -9.57 4.69 11.60
CA PHE A 83 -9.86 5.56 10.47
C PHE A 83 -11.13 5.17 9.72
N GLN A 84 -11.53 3.90 9.76
CA GLN A 84 -12.85 3.48 9.26
C GLN A 84 -14.02 4.06 10.07
N THR A 85 -13.80 4.57 11.27
CA THR A 85 -14.82 5.37 12.00
C THR A 85 -15.00 6.78 11.44
N VAL A 86 -14.08 7.24 10.59
CA VAL A 86 -14.14 8.55 9.91
C VAL A 86 -14.74 8.39 8.52
N THR A 87 -14.27 7.40 7.77
CA THR A 87 -14.73 7.10 6.40
C THR A 87 -14.63 5.61 6.12
N PRO A 88 -15.56 5.02 5.34
CA PRO A 88 -15.40 3.63 4.90
C PRO A 88 -14.28 3.45 3.86
N HIS A 89 -13.79 4.54 3.28
CA HIS A 89 -12.79 4.56 2.21
C HIS A 89 -11.38 4.66 2.78
N VAL A 90 -10.91 3.59 3.41
CA VAL A 90 -9.53 3.48 3.91
C VAL A 90 -8.73 2.59 2.98
N CYS A 91 -7.54 3.07 2.59
CA CYS A 91 -6.59 2.38 1.75
C CYS A 91 -5.26 2.19 2.46
N LEU A 92 -4.65 1.03 2.35
CA LEU A 92 -3.30 0.73 2.80
C LEU A 92 -2.37 0.58 1.61
N HIS A 93 -1.28 1.33 1.58
CA HIS A 93 -0.21 1.15 0.59
C HIS A 93 0.86 0.19 1.12
N THR A 94 1.26 -0.79 0.29
CA THR A 94 2.30 -1.78 0.63
C THR A 94 3.15 -2.13 -0.59
N ASN A 95 4.42 -2.41 -0.36
CA ASN A 95 5.33 -2.93 -1.40
C ASN A 95 5.21 -4.46 -1.59
N LEU A 96 4.37 -5.11 -0.82
CA LEU A 96 4.13 -6.56 -0.84
C LEU A 96 5.40 -7.43 -0.68
N ASP A 97 6.52 -6.85 -0.28
CA ASP A 97 7.75 -7.59 -0.03
C ASP A 97 7.65 -8.33 1.32
N ILE A 98 6.96 -9.47 1.27
CA ILE A 98 6.63 -10.29 2.43
C ILE A 98 7.41 -11.59 2.36
N LEU A 99 8.26 -11.84 3.37
CA LEU A 99 9.22 -12.94 3.37
C LEU A 99 8.58 -14.34 3.53
N SER A 100 7.39 -14.44 4.12
CA SER A 100 6.69 -15.71 4.27
C SER A 100 5.22 -15.55 4.67
N GLU A 101 4.40 -16.58 4.38
CA GLU A 101 2.99 -16.66 4.80
C GLU A 101 2.82 -16.67 6.33
N LYS A 102 3.82 -17.11 7.06
CA LYS A 102 3.83 -17.12 8.52
C LYS A 102 4.24 -15.77 9.11
N SER A 103 4.58 -14.78 8.25
CA SER A 103 5.00 -13.48 8.72
C SER A 103 3.84 -12.73 9.40
N LYS A 104 4.19 -11.97 10.43
CA LYS A 104 3.21 -11.09 11.10
C LYS A 104 2.63 -10.05 10.13
N ARG A 105 3.40 -9.60 9.13
CA ARG A 105 2.96 -8.65 8.10
C ARG A 105 1.83 -9.24 7.25
N TRP A 106 2.01 -10.46 6.73
CA TRP A 106 0.97 -11.15 5.97
C TRP A 106 -0.31 -11.31 6.79
N SER A 107 -0.19 -11.74 8.04
CA SER A 107 -1.36 -11.84 8.94
C SER A 107 -2.09 -10.51 9.14
N ARG A 108 -1.36 -9.37 9.20
CA ARG A 108 -1.98 -8.03 9.28
C ARG A 108 -2.69 -7.67 7.98
N LEU A 109 -2.06 -7.87 6.83
CA LEU A 109 -2.67 -7.59 5.52
C LEU A 109 -3.96 -8.37 5.33
N VAL A 110 -3.98 -9.67 5.64
CA VAL A 110 -5.21 -10.48 5.59
C VAL A 110 -6.31 -9.92 6.49
N LYS A 111 -5.97 -9.47 7.70
CA LYS A 111 -6.95 -8.84 8.60
C LYS A 111 -7.50 -7.53 8.02
N ILE A 112 -6.64 -6.70 7.43
CA ILE A 112 -7.04 -5.42 6.82
C ILE A 112 -7.98 -5.67 5.63
N MET A 113 -7.66 -6.62 4.76
CA MET A 113 -8.53 -6.99 3.65
C MET A 113 -9.90 -7.48 4.12
N LYS A 114 -9.95 -8.25 5.21
CA LYS A 114 -11.20 -8.70 5.83
C LYS A 114 -12.02 -7.55 6.46
N LEU A 115 -11.43 -6.40 6.72
CA LEU A 115 -12.13 -5.18 7.14
C LEU A 115 -12.71 -4.40 5.95
N ASN A 116 -12.64 -4.92 4.73
CA ASN A 116 -13.01 -4.22 3.49
C ASN A 116 -12.20 -2.93 3.24
N ALA A 117 -11.06 -2.76 3.87
CA ALA A 117 -10.13 -1.71 3.50
C ALA A 117 -9.44 -2.09 2.18
N ARG A 118 -9.28 -1.11 1.29
CA ARG A 118 -8.54 -1.33 0.05
C ARG A 118 -7.04 -1.50 0.36
N VAL A 119 -6.39 -2.35 -0.40
CA VAL A 119 -4.93 -2.50 -0.35
C VAL A 119 -4.37 -2.18 -1.72
N ASP A 120 -3.53 -1.15 -1.79
CA ASP A 120 -2.80 -0.75 -2.97
C ASP A 120 -1.38 -1.29 -2.89
N ILE A 121 -0.99 -2.00 -3.96
CA ILE A 121 0.29 -2.68 -4.03
C ILE A 121 1.23 -1.88 -4.92
N THR A 122 2.46 -1.65 -4.48
CA THR A 122 3.52 -1.13 -5.33
C THR A 122 4.47 -2.26 -5.71
N LEU A 123 4.56 -2.56 -7.00
CA LEU A 123 5.48 -3.52 -7.58
C LEU A 123 6.69 -2.78 -8.17
N TYR A 124 7.86 -3.37 -7.99
CA TYR A 124 9.13 -2.86 -8.49
C TYR A 124 9.63 -3.71 -9.65
N PRO A 125 10.24 -3.10 -10.69
CA PRO A 125 10.57 -3.76 -11.96
C PRO A 125 11.48 -4.96 -11.84
N THR A 126 12.46 -4.86 -10.97
CA THR A 126 13.51 -5.87 -10.85
C THR A 126 13.04 -7.14 -10.16
N VAL A 127 11.81 -7.16 -9.63
CA VAL A 127 11.43 -8.18 -8.67
C VAL A 127 9.97 -8.59 -8.78
N TRP A 128 9.61 -9.18 -9.90
CA TRP A 128 8.61 -10.23 -9.85
C TRP A 128 9.23 -11.45 -9.14
N GLU A 129 9.67 -11.22 -7.91
CA GLU A 129 10.08 -12.32 -7.07
C GLU A 129 8.89 -13.26 -6.93
N SER A 130 9.18 -14.55 -6.94
CA SER A 130 8.18 -15.62 -6.75
C SER A 130 7.31 -15.38 -5.51
N SER A 131 7.85 -14.67 -4.50
CA SER A 131 7.13 -14.28 -3.29
C SER A 131 6.04 -13.23 -3.53
N GLN A 132 6.32 -12.16 -4.29
CA GLN A 132 5.31 -11.12 -4.58
C GLN A 132 4.16 -11.70 -5.42
N LYS A 133 4.50 -12.53 -6.40
CA LYS A 133 3.52 -13.23 -7.23
C LYS A 133 2.59 -14.12 -6.38
N LEU A 134 3.16 -14.92 -5.48
CA LEU A 134 2.40 -15.77 -4.58
C LEU A 134 1.45 -14.97 -3.68
N PHE A 135 1.93 -13.86 -3.11
CA PHE A 135 1.10 -13.02 -2.25
C PHE A 135 0.02 -12.26 -3.02
N LEU A 136 0.31 -11.82 -4.24
CA LEU A 136 -0.68 -11.23 -5.12
C LEU A 136 -1.81 -12.22 -5.44
N GLU A 137 -1.49 -13.46 -5.75
CA GLU A 137 -2.49 -14.55 -5.94
C GLU A 137 -3.40 -14.69 -4.71
N LYS A 138 -2.80 -14.78 -3.53
CA LYS A 138 -3.56 -14.92 -2.27
C LYS A 138 -4.41 -13.70 -1.94
N MET A 139 -3.97 -12.51 -2.31
CA MET A 139 -4.75 -11.29 -2.13
C MET A 139 -5.98 -11.29 -3.02
N LEU A 140 -5.85 -11.76 -4.26
CA LEU A 140 -6.96 -11.88 -5.21
C LEU A 140 -8.04 -12.86 -4.75
N GLU A 141 -7.69 -13.88 -3.98
CA GLU A 141 -8.65 -14.81 -3.35
C GLU A 141 -9.50 -14.12 -2.25
N ILE A 142 -8.98 -13.06 -1.65
CA ILE A 142 -9.63 -12.37 -0.52
C ILE A 142 -10.37 -11.11 -0.98
N GLN A 143 -9.79 -10.37 -1.93
CA GLN A 143 -10.33 -9.11 -2.44
C GLN A 143 -10.52 -9.15 -3.95
N ASN A 144 -11.70 -8.74 -4.41
CA ASN A 144 -12.00 -8.63 -5.84
C ASN A 144 -11.42 -7.36 -6.50
N LYS A 145 -10.92 -6.42 -5.70
CA LYS A 145 -10.39 -5.13 -6.19
C LYS A 145 -9.02 -4.91 -5.60
N LEU A 146 -8.01 -4.95 -6.45
CA LEU A 146 -6.64 -4.56 -6.13
C LEU A 146 -6.24 -3.41 -7.04
N ILE A 147 -5.52 -2.44 -6.49
CA ILE A 147 -4.79 -1.46 -7.28
C ILE A 147 -3.32 -1.86 -7.23
N VAL A 148 -2.74 -1.99 -8.40
CA VAL A 148 -1.32 -2.32 -8.54
C VAL A 148 -0.62 -1.12 -9.16
N ASN A 149 0.26 -0.50 -8.39
CA ASN A 149 1.13 0.56 -8.86
C ASN A 149 2.45 -0.07 -9.33
N VAL A 150 2.91 0.35 -10.48
CA VAL A 150 4.17 -0.15 -11.07
C VAL A 150 5.18 0.98 -11.06
N VAL A 151 6.34 0.75 -10.45
CA VAL A 151 7.49 1.65 -10.57
C VAL A 151 8.28 1.24 -11.82
N TYR A 152 8.67 2.18 -12.64
CA TYR A 152 9.41 1.92 -13.87
C TYR A 152 10.50 2.96 -14.10
N GLU A 153 11.60 2.53 -14.73
CA GLU A 153 12.74 3.39 -15.06
C GLU A 153 12.66 3.94 -16.50
N SER A 154 11.98 3.23 -17.38
CA SER A 154 11.82 3.58 -18.78
C SER A 154 10.49 3.11 -19.35
N LEU A 155 10.05 3.71 -20.47
CA LEU A 155 8.83 3.27 -21.17
C LEU A 155 8.93 1.80 -21.63
N THR A 156 10.12 1.31 -21.97
CA THR A 156 10.33 -0.09 -22.36
C THR A 156 10.13 -1.01 -21.15
N ASP A 157 10.64 -0.62 -20.01
CA ASP A 157 10.47 -1.35 -18.77
C ASP A 157 8.99 -1.37 -18.35
N LEU A 158 8.30 -0.22 -18.39
CA LEU A 158 6.86 -0.15 -18.15
C LEU A 158 6.07 -1.11 -19.03
N LYS A 159 6.35 -1.14 -20.35
CA LYS A 159 5.67 -2.07 -21.28
C LYS A 159 5.90 -3.52 -20.92
N ASN A 160 7.13 -3.87 -20.55
CA ASN A 160 7.47 -5.23 -20.15
C ASN A 160 6.71 -5.64 -18.87
N GLN A 161 6.65 -4.77 -17.89
CA GLN A 161 5.94 -5.03 -16.63
C GLN A 161 4.43 -5.12 -16.83
N ILE A 162 3.86 -4.24 -17.63
CA ILE A 162 2.45 -4.31 -18.03
C ILE A 162 2.15 -5.64 -18.70
N GLY A 163 3.02 -6.11 -19.62
CA GLY A 163 2.91 -7.40 -20.26
C GLY A 163 2.89 -8.56 -19.25
N LEU A 164 3.85 -8.58 -18.34
CA LEU A 164 3.95 -9.58 -17.28
C LEU A 164 2.72 -9.61 -16.36
N LEU A 165 2.20 -8.44 -15.98
CA LEU A 165 0.99 -8.32 -15.19
C LEU A 165 -0.24 -8.79 -15.97
N HIS A 166 -0.35 -8.40 -17.23
CA HIS A 166 -1.44 -8.82 -18.10
C HIS A 166 -1.49 -10.34 -18.23
N ASP A 167 -0.37 -10.99 -18.55
CA ASP A 167 -0.29 -12.44 -18.67
C ASP A 167 -0.65 -13.13 -17.35
N PHE A 168 -0.13 -12.62 -16.24
CA PHE A 168 -0.45 -13.14 -14.91
C PHE A 168 -1.95 -13.07 -14.59
N PHE A 169 -2.61 -11.95 -14.89
CA PHE A 169 -4.03 -11.80 -14.60
C PHE A 169 -4.91 -12.57 -15.58
N GLN A 170 -4.50 -12.69 -16.85
CA GLN A 170 -5.22 -13.54 -17.82
C GLN A 170 -5.21 -15.01 -17.42
N ASP A 171 -4.06 -15.54 -17.01
CA ASP A 171 -3.93 -16.91 -16.52
C ASP A 171 -4.84 -17.22 -15.32
N LYS A 172 -5.18 -16.18 -14.54
CA LYS A 172 -6.10 -16.28 -13.40
C LYS A 172 -7.57 -15.99 -13.74
N GLY A 173 -7.90 -15.79 -15.02
CA GLY A 173 -9.26 -15.50 -15.48
C GLY A 173 -9.79 -14.13 -15.06
N ILE A 174 -8.93 -13.19 -14.68
CA ILE A 174 -9.29 -11.84 -14.24
C ILE A 174 -9.36 -10.93 -15.47
N LYS A 175 -10.58 -10.64 -15.91
CA LYS A 175 -10.84 -9.90 -17.16
C LYS A 175 -10.68 -8.37 -17.05
N HIS A 176 -10.60 -7.80 -15.85
CA HIS A 176 -10.69 -6.34 -15.65
C HIS A 176 -9.36 -5.58 -15.66
N VAL A 177 -8.23 -6.24 -15.86
CA VAL A 177 -6.92 -5.55 -15.95
C VAL A 177 -6.81 -4.69 -17.21
N SER A 178 -7.55 -5.02 -18.27
CA SER A 178 -7.48 -4.30 -19.54
C SER A 178 -8.01 -2.86 -19.50
N GLU A 179 -8.94 -2.54 -18.61
CA GLU A 179 -9.51 -1.18 -18.53
C GLU A 179 -8.59 -0.17 -17.85
N LEU A 180 -7.80 -0.58 -16.88
CA LEU A 180 -6.84 0.29 -16.18
C LEU A 180 -5.60 0.59 -17.05
N LEU A 181 -5.17 -0.37 -17.86
CA LEU A 181 -3.99 -0.23 -18.73
C LEU A 181 -4.27 0.59 -20.01
N GLN A 182 -5.52 0.62 -20.49
CA GLN A 182 -5.91 1.41 -21.67
C GLN A 182 -5.92 2.92 -21.43
N ASN A 183 -6.02 3.38 -20.18
CA ASN A 183 -6.06 4.80 -19.83
C ASN A 183 -4.67 5.45 -19.70
N TYR A 184 -3.58 4.69 -19.90
CA TYR A 184 -2.20 5.17 -19.84
C TYR A 184 -1.42 5.00 -21.16
N SER A 185 -2.11 4.65 -22.24
CA SER A 185 -1.52 4.53 -23.60
C SER A 185 -1.68 5.82 -24.41
#